data_075eebd824fd9757c7eabd11cf758561
#
_entry.id   075eebd824fd9757c7eabd11cf758561
#
_cell.length_a   1.000
_cell.length_b   1.000
_cell.length_c   1.000
_cell.angle_alpha   90.00
_cell.angle_beta   90.00
_cell.angle_gamma   90.00
#
_symmetry.space_group_name_H-M   'P 1'
#
loop_
_entity.id
_entity.type
_entity.pdbx_description
1 polymer ?
#
loop_
_entity_poly.entity_id
_entity_poly.type
_entity_poly.pdbx_seq_one_letter_code
_entity_poly.pdbx_strand_id
1 'polypeptide(L)'
;MKVIYFDTETTGLTPGKICQLSYVIEDGERVQGKNMFFAVPFVEPSAQQVHGFSVEKLATLSGGQRFCDRLDEIAFDFSTADLIVGHNVKFDIGFLTAEFSYEYETFRYKESLCSMRAFTPICRLPRTTHVGYKYPKLGELLEFLEIYPYDVTRAQLQLFDGAGGAHDARYDAVAVYLALKKAKEKGLFA
;
A
#
# COMPACT_ATOMS: atom_id res chain seq x y z
N MET A 1 -12.54 -15.80 1.31
CA MET A 1 -12.37 -14.54 0.53
C MET A 1 -10.93 -14.11 0.68
N LYS A 2 -10.20 -14.03 -0.43
CA LYS A 2 -8.80 -13.58 -0.45
C LYS A 2 -8.74 -12.07 -0.62
N VAL A 3 -8.16 -11.36 0.34
CA VAL A 3 -8.00 -9.90 0.32
C VAL A 3 -6.53 -9.55 0.30
N ILE A 4 -6.15 -8.56 -0.52
CA ILE A 4 -4.80 -7.99 -0.52
C ILE A 4 -4.90 -6.53 -0.05
N TYR A 5 -4.16 -6.21 1.00
CA TYR A 5 -3.94 -4.84 1.49
C TYR A 5 -2.55 -4.41 1.08
N PHE A 6 -2.43 -3.35 0.31
CA PHE A 6 -1.16 -3.00 -0.33
C PHE A 6 -0.88 -1.50 -0.35
N ASP A 7 0.39 -1.20 -0.52
CA ASP A 7 0.92 0.14 -0.72
C ASP A 7 2.16 0.10 -1.60
N THR A 8 2.48 1.22 -2.26
CA THR A 8 3.64 1.37 -3.13
C THR A 8 4.44 2.61 -2.80
N GLU A 9 5.78 2.48 -2.74
CA GLU A 9 6.67 3.63 -2.88
C GLU A 9 7.12 3.75 -4.34
N THR A 10 7.18 4.97 -4.81
CA THR A 10 7.32 5.25 -6.25
C THR A 10 8.42 6.26 -6.52
N THR A 11 8.88 6.31 -7.75
CA THR A 11 9.94 7.24 -8.17
C THR A 11 9.48 8.69 -8.31
N GLY A 12 8.17 8.98 -8.19
CA GLY A 12 7.58 10.30 -8.31
C GLY A 12 6.06 10.26 -8.23
N LEU A 13 5.39 11.36 -8.54
CA LEU A 13 3.93 11.46 -8.47
C LEU A 13 3.20 11.04 -9.77
N THR A 14 3.87 11.13 -10.89
CA THR A 14 3.33 10.68 -12.19
C THR A 14 3.69 9.21 -12.38
N PRO A 15 2.80 8.38 -12.94
CA PRO A 15 3.11 6.98 -13.19
C PRO A 15 4.45 6.80 -13.92
N GLY A 16 5.41 6.27 -13.17
CA GLY A 16 6.78 5.98 -13.58
C GLY A 16 7.12 4.59 -13.11
N LYS A 17 8.08 4.47 -12.19
CA LYS A 17 8.51 3.18 -11.64
C LYS A 17 8.08 3.02 -10.18
N ILE A 18 7.72 1.80 -9.82
CA ILE A 18 7.57 1.37 -8.42
C ILE A 18 8.95 1.00 -7.90
N CYS A 19 9.34 1.55 -6.75
CA CYS A 19 10.60 1.23 -6.09
C CYS A 19 10.43 0.31 -4.86
N GLN A 20 9.23 0.28 -4.28
CA GLN A 20 8.84 -0.73 -3.28
C GLN A 20 7.37 -1.08 -3.49
N LEU A 21 7.03 -2.36 -3.40
CA LEU A 21 5.68 -2.87 -3.31
C LEU A 21 5.58 -3.77 -2.09
N SER A 22 4.66 -3.45 -1.19
CA SER A 22 4.38 -4.28 -0.02
C SER A 22 2.91 -4.59 0.06
N TYR A 23 2.59 -5.83 0.44
CA TYR A 23 1.21 -6.23 0.62
C TYR A 23 1.03 -7.33 1.65
N VAL A 24 -0.12 -7.29 2.30
CA VAL A 24 -0.61 -8.31 3.22
C VAL A 24 -1.71 -9.08 2.49
N ILE A 25 -1.57 -10.38 2.42
CA ILE A 25 -2.59 -11.31 1.88
C ILE A 25 -3.32 -11.94 3.07
N GLU A 26 -4.63 -11.73 3.13
CA GLU A 26 -5.53 -12.39 4.07
C GLU A 26 -6.40 -13.37 3.29
N ASP A 27 -6.30 -14.68 3.60
CA ASP A 27 -7.12 -15.73 2.99
C ASP A 27 -7.62 -16.68 4.08
N GLY A 28 -8.85 -16.46 4.51
CA GLY A 28 -9.42 -17.11 5.68
C GLY A 28 -8.64 -16.73 6.95
N GLU A 29 -8.09 -17.73 7.64
CA GLU A 29 -7.28 -17.53 8.84
C GLU A 29 -5.78 -17.28 8.53
N ARG A 30 -5.38 -17.50 7.28
CA ARG A 30 -4.00 -17.33 6.86
C ARG A 30 -3.74 -15.85 6.52
N VAL A 31 -2.74 -15.28 7.19
CA VAL A 31 -2.25 -13.93 6.89
C VAL A 31 -0.75 -14.01 6.61
N GLN A 32 -0.31 -13.41 5.52
CA GLN A 32 1.10 -13.36 5.13
C GLN A 32 1.45 -12.03 4.50
N GLY A 33 2.66 -11.55 4.77
CA GLY A 33 3.21 -10.34 4.16
C GLY A 33 4.16 -10.68 3.01
N LYS A 34 4.17 -9.83 1.99
CA LYS A 34 5.19 -9.82 0.92
C LYS A 34 5.71 -8.41 0.73
N ASN A 35 7.02 -8.27 0.67
CA ASN A 35 7.70 -7.01 0.42
C ASN A 35 8.76 -7.19 -0.67
N MET A 36 8.75 -6.29 -1.63
CA MET A 36 9.66 -6.28 -2.76
C MET A 36 10.23 -4.88 -2.94
N PHE A 37 11.55 -4.77 -2.97
CA PHE A 37 12.24 -3.57 -3.44
C PHE A 37 12.69 -3.78 -4.88
N PHE A 38 12.69 -2.72 -5.66
CA PHE A 38 13.07 -2.76 -7.07
C PHE A 38 14.18 -1.77 -7.38
N ALA A 39 15.14 -2.22 -8.16
CA ALA A 39 16.16 -1.35 -8.74
C ALA A 39 15.49 -0.43 -9.79
N VAL A 40 15.67 0.86 -9.63
CA VAL A 40 15.15 1.88 -10.54
C VAL A 40 16.26 2.81 -11.02
N PRO A 41 16.19 3.36 -12.23
CA PRO A 41 17.27 4.21 -12.77
C PRO A 41 17.27 5.62 -12.17
N PHE A 42 16.17 6.04 -11.56
CA PHE A 42 15.98 7.40 -11.07
C PHE A 42 14.92 7.43 -9.94
N VAL A 43 15.08 8.35 -9.01
CA VAL A 43 14.08 8.72 -8.00
C VAL A 43 14.03 10.24 -7.93
N GLU A 44 12.83 10.82 -8.04
CA GLU A 44 12.65 12.26 -7.88
C GLU A 44 13.06 12.70 -6.46
N PRO A 45 13.73 13.85 -6.30
CA PRO A 45 14.13 14.34 -4.98
C PRO A 45 12.95 14.49 -4.01
N SER A 46 11.77 14.86 -4.50
CA SER A 46 10.54 14.96 -3.72
C SER A 46 10.08 13.60 -3.19
N ALA A 47 10.14 12.56 -4.00
CA ALA A 47 9.80 11.21 -3.61
C ALA A 47 10.82 10.66 -2.59
N GLN A 48 12.11 10.86 -2.85
CA GLN A 48 13.17 10.47 -1.92
C GLN A 48 13.03 11.16 -0.55
N GLN A 49 12.59 12.42 -0.51
CA GLN A 49 12.34 13.12 0.77
C GLN A 49 11.20 12.47 1.57
N VAL A 50 10.24 11.85 0.89
CA VAL A 50 9.09 11.19 1.53
C VAL A 50 9.48 9.81 2.09
N HIS A 51 9.98 8.90 1.25
CA HIS A 51 10.25 7.50 1.65
C HIS A 51 11.72 7.22 2.02
N GLY A 52 12.65 8.13 1.73
CA GLY A 52 14.06 8.00 2.13
C GLY A 52 14.87 6.98 1.33
N PHE A 53 14.40 6.54 0.16
CA PHE A 53 15.11 5.59 -0.71
C PHE A 53 15.84 6.34 -1.82
N SER A 54 17.18 6.30 -1.83
CA SER A 54 17.98 6.69 -3.00
C SER A 54 18.10 5.53 -3.99
N VAL A 55 18.54 5.83 -5.21
CA VAL A 55 18.80 4.82 -6.25
C VAL A 55 19.79 3.76 -5.75
N GLU A 56 20.87 4.17 -5.08
CA GLU A 56 21.90 3.27 -4.55
C GLU A 56 21.34 2.38 -3.43
N LYS A 57 20.52 2.96 -2.55
CA LYS A 57 19.86 2.20 -1.48
C LYS A 57 18.90 1.16 -2.07
N LEU A 58 18.12 1.54 -3.08
CA LEU A 58 17.22 0.62 -3.78
C LEU A 58 17.96 -0.48 -4.52
N ALA A 59 19.09 -0.18 -5.18
CA ALA A 59 19.92 -1.20 -5.81
C ALA A 59 20.43 -2.25 -4.80
N THR A 60 20.80 -1.80 -3.59
CA THR A 60 21.23 -2.69 -2.51
C THR A 60 20.05 -3.52 -1.96
N LEU A 61 18.92 -2.87 -1.62
CA LEU A 61 17.76 -3.54 -1.02
C LEU A 61 17.10 -4.53 -1.98
N SER A 62 17.07 -4.23 -3.27
CA SER A 62 16.50 -5.10 -4.30
C SER A 62 17.43 -6.23 -4.72
N GLY A 63 18.73 -6.16 -4.40
CA GLY A 63 19.73 -7.04 -4.99
C GLY A 63 19.81 -6.94 -6.52
N GLY A 64 19.44 -5.78 -7.07
CA GLY A 64 19.38 -5.51 -8.50
C GLY A 64 18.10 -5.99 -9.20
N GLN A 65 17.16 -6.60 -8.51
CA GLN A 65 15.86 -7.01 -9.08
C GLN A 65 15.04 -5.80 -9.52
N ARG A 66 14.44 -5.89 -10.70
CA ARG A 66 13.49 -4.91 -11.25
C ARG A 66 12.07 -5.42 -11.09
N PHE A 67 11.09 -4.56 -11.32
CA PHE A 67 9.67 -4.93 -11.22
C PHE A 67 9.31 -6.10 -12.15
N CYS A 68 9.81 -6.08 -13.39
CA CYS A 68 9.56 -7.14 -14.38
C CYS A 68 10.06 -8.53 -13.92
N ASP A 69 11.07 -8.62 -13.07
CA ASP A 69 11.58 -9.89 -12.56
C ASP A 69 10.60 -10.59 -11.60
N ARG A 70 9.57 -9.85 -11.13
CA ARG A 70 8.53 -10.35 -10.20
C ARG A 70 7.11 -10.23 -10.78
N LEU A 71 7.00 -9.91 -12.07
CA LEU A 71 5.73 -9.62 -12.73
C LEU A 71 4.72 -10.76 -12.59
N ASP A 72 5.12 -12.00 -12.87
CA ASP A 72 4.24 -13.17 -12.81
C ASP A 72 3.70 -13.43 -11.40
N GLU A 73 4.55 -13.26 -10.38
CA GLU A 73 4.14 -13.42 -8.98
C GLU A 73 3.10 -12.37 -8.60
N ILE A 74 3.37 -11.10 -8.94
CA ILE A 74 2.46 -9.99 -8.66
C ILE A 74 1.14 -10.18 -9.42
N ALA A 75 1.22 -10.54 -10.72
CA ALA A 75 0.05 -10.81 -11.55
C ALA A 75 -0.83 -11.92 -10.95
N PHE A 76 -0.21 -13.03 -10.53
CA PHE A 76 -0.94 -14.16 -9.91
C PHE A 76 -1.61 -13.75 -8.60
N ASP A 77 -0.88 -13.09 -7.70
CA ASP A 77 -1.43 -12.70 -6.40
C ASP A 77 -2.63 -11.77 -6.54
N PHE A 78 -2.48 -10.69 -7.32
CA PHE A 78 -3.51 -9.66 -7.47
C PHE A 78 -4.71 -10.15 -8.30
N SER A 79 -4.50 -10.92 -9.37
CA SER A 79 -5.61 -11.43 -10.20
C SER A 79 -6.45 -12.50 -9.50
N THR A 80 -5.87 -13.25 -8.56
CA THR A 80 -6.57 -14.27 -7.78
C THR A 80 -7.26 -13.72 -6.54
N ALA A 81 -6.91 -12.51 -6.09
CA ALA A 81 -7.58 -11.87 -4.97
C ALA A 81 -9.03 -11.51 -5.31
N ASP A 82 -9.92 -11.63 -4.33
CA ASP A 82 -11.31 -11.21 -4.47
C ASP A 82 -11.45 -9.69 -4.32
N LEU A 83 -10.59 -9.09 -3.48
CA LEU A 83 -10.56 -7.65 -3.22
C LEU A 83 -9.12 -7.18 -3.01
N ILE A 84 -8.78 -6.04 -3.61
CA ILE A 84 -7.54 -5.32 -3.30
C ILE A 84 -7.87 -4.01 -2.56
N VAL A 85 -7.12 -3.68 -1.53
CA VAL A 85 -7.39 -2.54 -0.64
C VAL A 85 -6.12 -1.69 -0.50
N GLY A 86 -6.25 -0.38 -0.71
CA GLY A 86 -5.18 0.58 -0.48
C GLY A 86 -5.69 1.90 0.08
N HIS A 87 -4.80 2.75 0.57
CA HIS A 87 -5.13 4.09 1.01
C HIS A 87 -4.81 5.09 -0.10
N ASN A 88 -5.83 5.62 -0.79
CA ASN A 88 -5.74 6.30 -2.08
C ASN A 88 -5.41 5.34 -3.24
N VAL A 89 -5.97 4.15 -3.19
CA VAL A 89 -5.70 2.98 -4.05
C VAL A 89 -5.59 3.27 -5.57
N LYS A 90 -6.22 4.34 -6.06
CA LYS A 90 -6.10 4.71 -7.48
C LYS A 90 -4.70 5.12 -7.88
N PHE A 91 -3.94 5.70 -6.95
CA PHE A 91 -2.55 6.05 -7.16
C PHE A 91 -1.72 4.78 -7.42
N ASP A 92 -1.80 3.83 -6.52
CA ASP A 92 -1.04 2.57 -6.58
C ASP A 92 -1.44 1.72 -7.78
N ILE A 93 -2.75 1.60 -8.06
CA ILE A 93 -3.26 0.92 -9.27
C ILE A 93 -2.72 1.59 -10.54
N GLY A 94 -2.60 2.92 -10.56
CA GLY A 94 -2.03 3.65 -11.69
C GLY A 94 -0.59 3.26 -11.98
N PHE A 95 0.23 3.16 -10.93
CA PHE A 95 1.62 2.71 -11.05
C PHE A 95 1.75 1.24 -11.41
N LEU A 96 0.96 0.35 -10.79
CA LEU A 96 0.92 -1.06 -11.18
C LEU A 96 0.53 -1.23 -12.64
N THR A 97 -0.49 -0.50 -13.10
CA THR A 97 -0.92 -0.52 -14.51
C THR A 97 0.21 -0.06 -15.43
N ALA A 98 0.95 0.98 -15.07
CA ALA A 98 2.07 1.46 -15.86
C ALA A 98 3.22 0.43 -15.93
N GLU A 99 3.60 -0.17 -14.79
CA GLU A 99 4.65 -1.20 -14.76
C GLU A 99 4.30 -2.41 -15.63
N PHE A 100 3.06 -2.90 -15.56
CA PHE A 100 2.59 -3.99 -16.43
C PHE A 100 2.61 -3.58 -17.90
N SER A 101 2.17 -2.35 -18.22
CA SER A 101 2.16 -1.84 -19.60
C SER A 101 3.56 -1.73 -20.20
N TYR A 102 4.60 -1.47 -19.42
CA TYR A 102 5.98 -1.46 -19.91
C TYR A 102 6.46 -2.83 -20.40
N GLU A 103 5.87 -3.91 -19.88
CA GLU A 103 6.15 -5.29 -20.27
C GLU A 103 5.10 -5.83 -21.25
N TYR A 104 4.26 -4.95 -21.86
CA TYR A 104 3.17 -5.32 -22.77
C TYR A 104 2.10 -6.22 -22.14
N GLU A 105 1.98 -6.17 -20.80
CA GLU A 105 1.01 -6.92 -20.03
C GLU A 105 -0.08 -6.02 -19.45
N THR A 106 -1.16 -6.64 -18.95
CA THR A 106 -2.29 -5.93 -18.34
C THR A 106 -2.38 -6.27 -16.86
N PHE A 107 -2.32 -5.28 -15.99
CA PHE A 107 -2.61 -5.46 -14.58
C PHE A 107 -4.09 -5.80 -14.37
N ARG A 108 -4.39 -6.95 -13.75
CA ARG A 108 -5.73 -7.47 -13.54
C ARG A 108 -6.02 -7.67 -12.06
N TYR A 109 -7.19 -7.23 -11.64
CA TYR A 109 -7.78 -7.47 -10.32
C TYR A 109 -9.29 -7.53 -10.45
N LYS A 110 -9.99 -8.14 -9.46
CA LYS A 110 -11.46 -8.26 -9.51
C LYS A 110 -12.13 -6.98 -9.01
N GLU A 111 -11.92 -6.65 -7.73
CA GLU A 111 -12.51 -5.49 -7.06
C GLU A 111 -11.46 -4.69 -6.30
N SER A 112 -11.70 -3.40 -6.11
CA SER A 112 -10.82 -2.54 -5.31
C SER A 112 -11.59 -1.69 -4.32
N LEU A 113 -11.04 -1.52 -3.12
CA LEU A 113 -11.55 -0.65 -2.08
C LEU A 113 -10.51 0.42 -1.72
N CYS A 114 -10.92 1.68 -1.72
CA CYS A 114 -10.11 2.79 -1.24
C CYS A 114 -10.47 3.10 0.21
N SER A 115 -9.62 2.76 1.17
CA SER A 115 -9.84 3.04 2.58
C SER A 115 -10.01 4.54 2.85
N MET A 116 -9.25 5.40 2.19
CA MET A 116 -9.38 6.86 2.29
C MET A 116 -10.81 7.33 1.98
N ARG A 117 -11.40 6.84 0.87
CA ARG A 117 -12.77 7.22 0.47
C ARG A 117 -13.84 6.59 1.35
N ALA A 118 -13.69 5.31 1.65
CA ALA A 118 -14.63 4.53 2.44
C ALA A 118 -14.79 5.10 3.86
N PHE A 119 -13.68 5.54 4.47
CA PHE A 119 -13.72 6.10 5.82
C PHE A 119 -14.04 7.60 5.89
N THR A 120 -14.11 8.31 4.78
CA THR A 120 -14.46 9.75 4.78
C THR A 120 -15.79 10.05 5.49
N PRO A 121 -16.93 9.38 5.18
CA PRO A 121 -18.19 9.60 5.87
C PRO A 121 -18.20 9.07 7.31
N ILE A 122 -17.27 8.19 7.67
CA ILE A 122 -17.14 7.59 9.00
C ILE A 122 -16.32 8.50 9.93
N CYS A 123 -15.13 8.92 9.49
CA CYS A 123 -14.25 9.82 10.26
C CYS A 123 -14.80 11.24 10.38
N ARG A 124 -15.54 11.72 9.38
CA ARG A 124 -16.17 13.04 9.35
C ARG A 124 -15.24 14.20 9.66
N LEU A 125 -13.99 14.12 9.21
CA LEU A 125 -13.01 15.19 9.42
C LEU A 125 -13.45 16.46 8.68
N PRO A 126 -13.49 17.64 9.35
CA PRO A 126 -13.99 18.86 8.73
C PRO A 126 -13.08 19.36 7.61
N ARG A 127 -13.66 19.92 6.55
CA ARG A 127 -12.94 20.72 5.56
C ARG A 127 -12.78 22.15 6.06
N THR A 128 -11.64 22.77 5.78
CA THR A 128 -11.39 24.16 6.15
C THR A 128 -12.05 25.16 5.19
N THR A 129 -12.35 24.79 3.96
CA THR A 129 -12.73 25.71 2.88
C THR A 129 -14.08 25.42 2.20
N HIS A 130 -14.69 24.25 2.43
CA HIS A 130 -15.94 23.85 1.76
C HIS A 130 -16.84 23.02 2.68
N VAL A 131 -18.12 22.95 2.35
CA VAL A 131 -19.07 22.06 3.03
C VAL A 131 -18.69 20.60 2.77
N GLY A 132 -18.77 19.77 3.82
CA GLY A 132 -18.49 18.33 3.77
C GLY A 132 -17.23 17.94 4.53
N TYR A 133 -16.79 16.70 4.29
CA TYR A 133 -15.64 16.10 4.99
C TYR A 133 -14.44 16.03 4.07
N LYS A 134 -13.23 16.20 4.63
CA LYS A 134 -11.97 15.92 3.91
C LYS A 134 -11.69 14.43 3.90
N TYR A 135 -10.90 14.00 2.95
CA TYR A 135 -10.30 12.67 2.97
C TYR A 135 -9.34 12.53 4.16
N PRO A 136 -9.49 11.50 5.01
CA PRO A 136 -8.52 11.24 6.08
C PRO A 136 -7.16 10.85 5.47
N LYS A 137 -6.08 11.37 6.03
CA LYS A 137 -4.75 10.77 5.83
C LYS A 137 -4.72 9.43 6.56
N LEU A 138 -3.81 8.52 6.18
CA LEU A 138 -3.71 7.21 6.81
C LEU A 138 -3.48 7.34 8.34
N GLY A 139 -2.59 8.21 8.78
CA GLY A 139 -2.38 8.48 10.21
C GLY A 139 -3.63 8.98 10.94
N GLU A 140 -4.43 9.87 10.31
CA GLU A 140 -5.70 10.35 10.90
C GLU A 140 -6.76 9.23 10.98
N LEU A 141 -6.75 8.29 10.02
CA LEU A 141 -7.59 7.10 10.06
C LEU A 141 -7.19 6.17 11.21
N LEU A 142 -5.89 5.94 11.39
CA LEU A 142 -5.38 5.13 12.50
C LEU A 142 -5.73 5.74 13.85
N GLU A 143 -5.55 7.06 14.01
CA GLU A 143 -5.92 7.78 15.23
C GLU A 143 -7.43 7.65 15.52
N PHE A 144 -8.28 7.83 14.52
CA PHE A 144 -9.73 7.65 14.66
C PHE A 144 -10.12 6.24 15.11
N LEU A 145 -9.38 5.22 14.65
CA LEU A 145 -9.62 3.81 14.99
C LEU A 145 -8.91 3.37 16.28
N GLU A 146 -8.15 4.25 16.92
CA GLU A 146 -7.34 3.96 18.11
C GLU A 146 -6.29 2.86 17.84
N ILE A 147 -5.65 2.95 16.66
CA ILE A 147 -4.52 2.12 16.27
C ILE A 147 -3.26 2.95 16.40
N TYR A 148 -2.35 2.53 17.26
CA TYR A 148 -1.14 3.26 17.56
C TYR A 148 0.05 2.78 16.71
N PRO A 149 1.09 3.61 16.52
CA PRO A 149 2.28 3.20 15.76
C PRO A 149 2.92 1.90 16.24
N TYR A 150 2.86 1.64 17.54
CA TYR A 150 3.34 0.38 18.13
C TYR A 150 2.57 -0.84 17.61
N ASP A 151 1.25 -0.74 17.44
CA ASP A 151 0.42 -1.85 16.95
C ASP A 151 0.79 -2.19 15.51
N VAL A 152 1.01 -1.14 14.68
CA VAL A 152 1.43 -1.31 13.28
C VAL A 152 2.82 -1.94 13.20
N THR A 153 3.79 -1.40 13.97
CA THR A 153 5.16 -1.94 14.00
C THR A 153 5.20 -3.39 14.47
N ARG A 154 4.43 -3.73 15.50
CA ARG A 154 4.34 -5.11 16.00
C ARG A 154 3.80 -6.06 14.94
N ALA A 155 2.71 -5.69 14.26
CA ALA A 155 2.14 -6.51 13.19
C ALA A 155 3.08 -6.60 11.98
N GLN A 156 3.76 -5.51 11.65
CA GLN A 156 4.76 -5.48 10.59
C GLN A 156 5.90 -6.49 10.84
N LEU A 157 6.45 -6.52 12.06
CA LEU A 157 7.51 -7.47 12.44
C LEU A 157 7.05 -8.94 12.42
N GLN A 158 5.75 -9.20 12.52
CA GLN A 158 5.19 -10.54 12.39
C GLN A 158 4.99 -10.97 10.93
N LEU A 159 4.83 -10.01 10.03
CA LEU A 159 4.45 -10.24 8.64
C LEU A 159 5.61 -10.08 7.66
N PHE A 160 6.63 -9.31 8.02
CA PHE A 160 7.75 -8.99 7.14
C PHE A 160 9.10 -9.16 7.84
N ASP A 161 10.12 -9.42 7.06
CA ASP A 161 11.50 -9.36 7.54
C ASP A 161 11.91 -7.89 7.72
N GLY A 162 11.96 -7.43 8.97
CA GLY A 162 12.28 -6.07 9.35
C GLY A 162 11.08 -5.11 9.34
N ALA A 163 11.29 -3.92 9.85
CA ALA A 163 10.29 -2.87 9.98
C ALA A 163 10.74 -1.56 9.34
N GLY A 164 9.79 -0.77 8.90
CA GLY A 164 9.93 0.62 8.49
C GLY A 164 8.92 1.49 9.24
N GLY A 165 9.07 2.82 9.16
CA GLY A 165 8.08 3.77 9.65
C GLY A 165 7.06 4.15 8.59
N ALA A 166 6.27 5.19 8.84
CA ALA A 166 5.43 5.81 7.82
C ALA A 166 6.23 6.15 6.56
N HIS A 167 5.62 5.97 5.40
CA HIS A 167 6.28 6.04 4.09
C HIS A 167 7.34 4.94 3.86
N ASP A 168 7.11 3.79 4.44
CA ASP A 168 7.63 2.51 4.01
C ASP A 168 6.41 1.65 3.69
N ALA A 169 6.29 1.17 2.47
CA ALA A 169 5.09 0.48 2.02
C ALA A 169 4.70 -0.73 2.88
N ARG A 170 5.64 -1.34 3.64
CA ARG A 170 5.33 -2.39 4.62
C ARG A 170 4.47 -1.85 5.76
N TYR A 171 4.84 -0.66 6.27
CA TYR A 171 4.11 -0.02 7.35
C TYR A 171 2.71 0.40 6.89
N ASP A 172 2.64 1.04 5.71
CA ASP A 172 1.38 1.59 5.20
C ASP A 172 0.40 0.47 4.77
N ALA A 173 0.89 -0.63 4.17
CA ALA A 173 0.06 -1.82 3.88
C ALA A 173 -0.50 -2.47 5.16
N VAL A 174 0.33 -2.62 6.21
CA VAL A 174 -0.12 -3.16 7.53
C VAL A 174 -1.10 -2.20 8.18
N ALA A 175 -0.87 -0.90 8.10
CA ALA A 175 -1.78 0.11 8.64
C ALA A 175 -3.18 0.02 8.00
N VAL A 176 -3.25 -0.16 6.68
CA VAL A 176 -4.51 -0.39 5.96
C VAL A 176 -5.18 -1.69 6.40
N TYR A 177 -4.42 -2.79 6.51
CA TYR A 177 -4.92 -4.08 7.01
C TYR A 177 -5.53 -3.96 8.40
N LEU A 178 -4.81 -3.38 9.36
CA LEU A 178 -5.29 -3.19 10.73
C LEU A 178 -6.51 -2.26 10.80
N ALA A 179 -6.53 -1.20 9.98
CA ALA A 179 -7.66 -0.28 9.91
C ALA A 179 -8.95 -0.98 9.50
N LEU A 180 -8.91 -1.82 8.44
CA LEU A 180 -10.10 -2.55 8.00
C LEU A 180 -10.51 -3.62 9.04
N LYS A 181 -9.57 -4.33 9.62
CA LYS A 181 -9.82 -5.32 10.68
C LYS A 181 -10.50 -4.66 11.88
N LYS A 182 -9.93 -3.57 12.39
CA LYS A 182 -10.48 -2.82 13.52
C LYS A 182 -11.87 -2.25 13.24
N ALA A 183 -12.07 -1.77 12.02
CA ALA A 183 -13.37 -1.23 11.61
C ALA A 183 -14.46 -2.31 11.55
N LYS A 184 -14.14 -3.52 11.09
CA LYS A 184 -15.04 -4.68 11.14
C LYS A 184 -15.36 -5.06 12.58
N GLU A 185 -14.36 -5.14 13.47
CA GLU A 185 -14.56 -5.41 14.90
C GLU A 185 -15.47 -4.38 15.58
N LYS A 186 -15.36 -3.10 15.20
CA LYS A 186 -16.21 -2.01 15.68
C LYS A 186 -17.59 -1.93 14.98
N GLY A 187 -17.89 -2.80 14.02
CA GLY A 187 -19.13 -2.78 13.24
C GLY A 187 -19.30 -1.55 12.33
N LEU A 188 -18.20 -0.89 11.98
CA LEU A 188 -18.18 0.28 11.09
C LEU A 188 -18.17 -0.12 9.61
N PHE A 189 -17.87 -1.38 9.33
CA PHE A 189 -17.81 -1.97 8.00
C PHE A 189 -18.48 -3.35 8.02
N ALA A 190 -19.29 -3.62 7.01
CA ALA A 190 -19.91 -4.93 6.79
C ALA A 190 -18.91 -5.91 6.14
#